data_ca344f8717486c814a08a6b868cad3be
#
_entry.id   ca344f8717486c814a08a6b868cad3be
#
_cell.length_a   1.000
_cell.length_b   1.000
_cell.length_c   1.000
_cell.angle_alpha   90.00
_cell.angle_beta   90.00
_cell.angle_gamma   90.00
#
_symmetry.space_group_name_H-M   'P 1'
#
loop_
_entity.id
_entity.type
_entity.pdbx_description
1 polymer ?
#
loop_
_entity_poly.entity_id
_entity_poly.type
_entity_poly.pdbx_seq_one_letter_code
_entity_poly.pdbx_strand_id
1 'polypeptide(L)'
;VIIQAQPFNHGVRDEVMREIYQGIINQYNAEDVVIKTHPRDTMDYRGMFPDVMVYSKKMPAELFSLIGLYFTDAYTINSTSIFSFPKECKKHLLGFKCHPELLNVYGQFEIEELNPN
;
A
#
# COMPACT_ATOMS: atom_id res chain seq x y z
N VAL A 1 -5.59 -8.57 -4.71
CA VAL A 1 -5.39 -7.32 -3.96
C VAL A 1 -3.91 -6.98 -3.89
N ILE A 2 -3.57 -5.79 -4.25
CA ILE A 2 -2.19 -5.33 -4.16
C ILE A 2 -2.09 -4.16 -3.18
N ILE A 3 -1.12 -4.25 -2.26
CA ILE A 3 -0.79 -3.16 -1.34
C ILE A 3 0.51 -2.54 -1.82
N GLN A 4 0.47 -1.27 -2.11
CA GLN A 4 1.66 -0.52 -2.50
C GLN A 4 2.25 0.09 -1.23
N ALA A 5 3.25 -0.59 -0.66
CA ALA A 5 3.85 -0.18 0.60
C ALA A 5 4.73 1.06 0.43
N GLN A 6 4.78 1.88 1.46
CA GLN A 6 5.56 3.12 1.47
C GLN A 6 6.50 3.14 2.67
N PRO A 7 7.73 3.67 2.50
CA PRO A 7 8.71 3.71 3.59
C PRO A 7 8.54 4.96 4.46
N PHE A 8 7.76 4.86 5.51
CA PHE A 8 7.65 5.93 6.50
C PHE A 8 8.65 5.69 7.64
N ASN A 9 9.93 5.92 7.35
CA ASN A 9 11.03 5.56 8.24
C ASN A 9 11.33 6.57 9.33
N HIS A 10 10.75 7.78 9.26
CA HIS A 10 11.04 8.84 10.22
C HIS A 10 9.84 9.11 11.12
N GLY A 11 10.00 8.82 12.40
CA GLY A 11 8.99 9.14 13.39
C GLY A 11 7.81 8.19 13.47
N VAL A 12 7.82 7.10 12.68
CA VAL A 12 6.76 6.11 12.69
C VAL A 12 7.38 4.73 12.94
N ARG A 13 6.85 4.04 13.93
CA ARG A 13 7.35 2.71 14.30
C ARG A 13 6.87 1.65 13.32
N ASP A 14 7.68 0.59 13.18
CA ASP A 14 7.32 -0.53 12.31
C ASP A 14 5.99 -1.18 12.73
N GLU A 15 5.71 -1.23 14.04
CA GLU A 15 4.46 -1.79 14.56
C GLU A 15 3.23 -1.07 14.02
N VAL A 16 3.33 0.25 13.83
CA VAL A 16 2.24 1.05 13.27
C VAL A 16 1.96 0.64 11.84
N MET A 17 3.01 0.52 11.05
CA MET A 17 2.88 0.09 9.66
C MET A 17 2.32 -1.32 9.58
N ARG A 18 2.78 -2.20 10.46
CA ARG A 18 2.26 -3.56 10.54
C ARG A 18 0.76 -3.57 10.83
N GLU A 19 0.31 -2.77 11.77
CA GLU A 19 -1.12 -2.67 12.11
C GLU A 19 -1.95 -2.25 10.89
N ILE A 20 -1.48 -1.23 10.17
CA ILE A 20 -2.20 -0.71 9.00
C ILE A 20 -2.33 -1.79 7.93
N TYR A 21 -1.22 -2.40 7.56
CA TYR A 21 -1.23 -3.41 6.50
C TYR A 21 -1.96 -4.68 6.93
N GLN A 22 -1.82 -5.08 8.20
CA GLN A 22 -2.55 -6.22 8.73
C GLN A 22 -4.07 -5.99 8.67
N GLY A 23 -4.51 -4.76 8.94
CA GLY A 23 -5.92 -4.40 8.83
C GLY A 23 -6.46 -4.57 7.40
N ILE A 24 -5.65 -4.25 6.40
CA ILE A 24 -6.03 -4.49 5.00
C ILE A 24 -6.08 -5.99 4.72
N ILE A 25 -5.03 -6.71 5.09
CA ILE A 25 -4.91 -8.14 4.83
C ILE A 25 -6.07 -8.92 5.45
N ASN A 26 -6.51 -8.50 6.64
CA ASN A 26 -7.59 -9.18 7.35
C ASN A 26 -8.94 -9.13 6.63
N GLN A 27 -9.09 -8.25 5.66
CA GLN A 27 -10.32 -8.14 4.85
C GLN A 27 -10.35 -9.18 3.72
N TYR A 28 -9.26 -9.88 3.49
CA TYR A 28 -9.08 -10.81 2.37
C TYR A 28 -8.45 -12.10 2.87
N ASN A 29 -8.30 -13.07 1.97
CA ASN A 29 -7.44 -14.22 2.23
C ASN A 29 -6.00 -13.78 1.98
N ALA A 30 -5.08 -14.13 2.86
CA ALA A 30 -3.68 -13.69 2.74
C ALA A 30 -3.07 -14.09 1.39
N GLU A 31 -3.43 -15.26 0.88
CA GLU A 31 -2.95 -15.75 -0.42
C GLU A 31 -3.42 -14.89 -1.61
N ASP A 32 -4.44 -14.07 -1.41
CA ASP A 32 -4.96 -13.17 -2.45
C ASP A 32 -4.35 -11.77 -2.38
N VAL A 33 -3.42 -11.55 -1.46
CA VAL A 33 -2.79 -10.24 -1.23
C VAL A 33 -1.34 -10.27 -1.68
N VAL A 34 -0.95 -9.22 -2.39
CA VAL A 34 0.44 -8.99 -2.79
C VAL A 34 0.88 -7.66 -2.18
N ILE A 35 2.05 -7.65 -1.55
CA ILE A 35 2.67 -6.40 -1.09
C ILE A 35 3.81 -6.05 -2.04
N LYS A 36 3.72 -4.89 -2.65
CA LYS A 36 4.82 -4.35 -3.45
C LYS A 36 5.60 -3.37 -2.59
N THR A 37 6.85 -3.67 -2.31
CA THR A 37 7.69 -2.82 -1.49
C THR A 37 8.33 -1.71 -2.31
N HIS A 38 8.74 -0.65 -1.63
CA HIS A 38 9.53 0.41 -2.23
C HIS A 38 11.03 0.09 -2.07
N PRO A 39 11.90 0.48 -3.03
CA PRO A 39 13.34 0.21 -2.92
C PRO A 39 13.99 0.73 -1.63
N ARG A 40 13.46 1.78 -1.04
CA ARG A 40 13.98 2.37 0.20
C ARG A 40 13.37 1.76 1.46
N ASP A 41 12.48 0.80 1.31
CA ASP A 41 11.78 0.21 2.44
C ASP A 41 12.71 -0.79 3.14
N THR A 42 12.79 -0.68 4.47
CA THR A 42 13.65 -1.54 5.29
C THR A 42 12.88 -2.56 6.10
N MET A 43 11.55 -2.54 6.02
CA MET A 43 10.72 -3.49 6.78
C MET A 43 10.80 -4.90 6.21
N ASP A 44 10.78 -5.88 7.10
CA ASP A 44 10.78 -7.29 6.72
C ASP A 44 9.33 -7.78 6.52
N TYR A 45 8.76 -7.43 5.40
CA TYR A 45 7.37 -7.82 5.10
C TYR A 45 7.20 -9.33 5.00
N ARG A 46 8.22 -10.04 4.51
CA ARG A 46 8.14 -11.50 4.39
C ARG A 46 8.07 -12.17 5.75
N GLY A 47 8.81 -11.64 6.72
CA GLY A 47 8.76 -12.14 8.08
C GLY A 47 7.48 -11.76 8.81
N MET A 48 6.96 -10.56 8.54
CA MET A 48 5.74 -10.06 9.19
C MET A 48 4.48 -10.73 8.66
N PHE A 49 4.46 -11.04 7.36
CA PHE A 49 3.29 -11.59 6.69
C PHE A 49 3.70 -12.80 5.83
N PRO A 50 4.01 -13.92 6.46
CA PRO A 50 4.59 -15.07 5.75
C PRO A 50 3.67 -15.70 4.71
N ASP A 51 2.36 -15.51 4.81
CA ASP A 51 1.39 -16.05 3.87
C ASP A 51 1.07 -15.11 2.71
N VAL A 52 1.64 -13.92 2.72
CA VAL A 52 1.41 -12.89 1.70
C VAL A 52 2.59 -12.86 0.74
N MET A 53 2.30 -12.75 -0.56
CA MET A 53 3.36 -12.59 -1.55
C MET A 53 3.96 -11.19 -1.45
N VAL A 54 5.28 -11.10 -1.37
CA VAL A 54 5.99 -9.82 -1.31
C VAL A 54 6.81 -9.65 -2.59
N TYR A 55 6.59 -8.56 -3.29
CA TYR A 55 7.27 -8.22 -4.54
C TYR A 55 8.14 -6.99 -4.32
N SER A 56 9.46 -7.17 -4.43
CA SER A 56 10.43 -6.12 -4.10
C SER A 56 11.12 -5.49 -5.31
N LYS A 57 10.90 -6.01 -6.51
CA LYS A 57 11.50 -5.45 -7.72
C LYS A 57 10.61 -4.39 -8.34
N LYS A 58 11.20 -3.52 -9.17
CA LYS A 58 10.41 -2.57 -9.95
C LYS A 58 9.39 -3.34 -10.79
N MET A 59 8.15 -2.90 -10.74
CA MET A 59 7.08 -3.56 -11.46
C MET A 59 7.24 -3.36 -12.97
N PRO A 60 7.30 -4.43 -13.77
CA PRO A 60 7.36 -4.29 -15.23
C PRO A 60 6.13 -3.59 -15.79
N ALA A 61 6.30 -2.87 -16.90
CA ALA A 61 5.20 -2.17 -17.54
C ALA A 61 4.06 -3.11 -17.94
N GLU A 62 4.42 -4.31 -18.40
CA GLU A 62 3.45 -5.35 -18.77
C GLU A 62 2.56 -5.71 -17.60
N LEU A 63 3.14 -5.80 -16.41
CA LEU A 63 2.38 -6.13 -15.20
C LEU A 63 1.42 -4.99 -14.83
N PHE A 64 1.86 -3.75 -14.99
CA PHE A 64 0.98 -2.60 -14.76
C PHE A 64 -0.27 -2.65 -15.62
N SER A 65 -0.12 -3.00 -16.89
CA SER A 65 -1.26 -3.07 -17.80
C SER A 65 -2.22 -4.21 -17.44
N LEU A 66 -1.73 -5.21 -16.68
CA LEU A 66 -2.54 -6.36 -16.31
C LEU A 66 -3.14 -6.27 -14.90
N ILE A 67 -2.77 -5.26 -14.12
CA ILE A 67 -3.23 -5.13 -12.73
C ILE A 67 -4.75 -5.14 -12.64
N GLY A 68 -5.44 -4.46 -13.53
CA GLY A 68 -6.90 -4.44 -13.54
C GLY A 68 -7.54 -5.78 -13.83
N LEU A 69 -6.78 -6.71 -14.43
CA LEU A 69 -7.27 -8.06 -14.72
C LEU A 69 -7.01 -9.02 -13.55
N TYR A 70 -5.90 -8.83 -12.83
CA TYR A 70 -5.48 -9.73 -11.76
C TYR A 70 -5.81 -9.22 -10.37
N PHE A 71 -5.89 -7.91 -10.20
CA PHE A 71 -6.15 -7.30 -8.91
C PHE A 71 -7.41 -6.46 -8.97
N THR A 72 -8.39 -6.81 -8.14
CA THR A 72 -9.63 -6.05 -8.06
C THR A 72 -9.44 -4.76 -7.28
N ASP A 73 -8.48 -4.72 -6.37
CA ASP A 73 -8.27 -3.61 -5.46
C ASP A 73 -6.79 -3.32 -5.29
N ALA A 74 -6.46 -2.04 -5.20
CA ALA A 74 -5.11 -1.57 -4.91
C ALA A 74 -5.16 -0.58 -3.75
N TYR A 75 -4.24 -0.72 -2.81
CA TYR A 75 -4.18 0.09 -1.60
C TYR A 75 -2.86 0.84 -1.51
N THR A 76 -2.93 2.08 -1.06
CA THR A 76 -1.75 2.85 -0.66
C THR A 76 -2.13 3.82 0.46
N ILE A 77 -1.16 4.25 1.25
CA ILE A 77 -1.40 5.25 2.29
C ILE A 77 -1.46 6.64 1.67
N ASN A 78 -0.42 7.05 0.97
CA ASN A 78 -0.37 8.39 0.41
C ASN A 78 0.56 8.46 -0.81
N SER A 79 0.16 7.84 -1.91
CA SER A 79 0.94 7.86 -3.14
C SER A 79 0.04 8.08 -4.35
N THR A 80 0.38 9.07 -5.15
CA THR A 80 -0.35 9.35 -6.39
C THR A 80 -0.13 8.28 -7.46
N SER A 81 0.90 7.46 -7.31
CA SER A 81 1.17 6.38 -8.27
C SER A 81 0.03 5.39 -8.38
N ILE A 82 -0.84 5.30 -7.34
CA ILE A 82 -2.01 4.44 -7.39
C ILE A 82 -2.96 4.82 -8.53
N PHE A 83 -2.97 6.08 -8.94
CA PHE A 83 -3.84 6.55 -10.02
C PHE A 83 -3.38 6.11 -11.40
N SER A 84 -2.16 5.54 -11.50
CA SER A 84 -1.65 4.96 -12.74
C SER A 84 -2.20 3.57 -13.00
N PHE A 85 -2.84 2.95 -12.00
CA PHE A 85 -3.42 1.62 -12.16
C PHE A 85 -4.65 1.69 -13.07
N PRO A 86 -4.96 0.59 -13.80
CA PRO A 86 -6.14 0.58 -14.66
C PRO A 86 -7.42 0.91 -13.91
N LYS A 87 -8.38 1.52 -14.58
CA LYS A 87 -9.63 1.91 -13.93
C LYS A 87 -10.46 0.73 -13.44
N GLU A 88 -10.23 -0.46 -13.98
CA GLU A 88 -10.88 -1.69 -13.54
C GLU A 88 -10.43 -2.09 -12.13
N CYS A 89 -9.27 -1.63 -11.70
CA CYS A 89 -8.76 -1.86 -10.35
C CYS A 89 -9.28 -0.75 -9.44
N LYS A 90 -9.99 -1.13 -8.39
CA LYS A 90 -10.52 -0.17 -7.43
C LYS A 90 -9.37 0.36 -6.56
N LYS A 91 -9.26 1.67 -6.47
CA LYS A 91 -8.15 2.33 -5.77
C LYS A 91 -8.59 2.79 -4.40
N HIS A 92 -7.78 2.45 -3.38
CA HIS A 92 -8.02 2.83 -2.01
C HIS A 92 -6.85 3.67 -1.52
N LEU A 93 -7.06 4.97 -1.44
CA LEU A 93 -6.08 5.90 -0.87
C LEU A 93 -6.46 6.14 0.58
N LEU A 94 -5.70 5.56 1.51
CA LEU A 94 -6.04 5.57 2.93
C LEU A 94 -5.84 6.93 3.58
N GLY A 95 -4.78 7.65 3.18
CA GLY A 95 -4.40 8.89 3.82
C GLY A 95 -3.72 8.67 5.16
N PHE A 96 -3.08 9.71 5.69
CA PHE A 96 -2.38 9.62 6.98
C PHE A 96 -3.33 9.50 8.17
N LYS A 97 -4.57 9.86 7.99
CA LYS A 97 -5.59 9.73 9.04
C LYS A 97 -5.99 8.29 9.32
N CYS A 98 -5.47 7.32 8.56
CA CYS A 98 -5.73 5.90 8.82
C CYS A 98 -5.10 5.44 10.13
N HIS A 99 -4.15 6.19 10.68
CA HIS A 99 -3.54 5.91 11.98
C HIS A 99 -3.09 7.21 12.66
N PRO A 100 -3.36 7.38 13.97
CA PRO A 100 -2.98 8.61 14.68
C PRO A 100 -1.52 8.99 14.61
N GLU A 101 -0.61 8.01 14.66
CA GLU A 101 0.82 8.30 14.59
C GLU A 101 1.22 8.85 13.22
N LEU A 102 0.63 8.33 12.15
CA LEU A 102 0.87 8.85 10.81
C LEU A 102 0.35 10.27 10.68
N LEU A 103 -0.83 10.52 11.20
CA LEU A 103 -1.42 11.86 11.14
C LEU A 103 -0.56 12.89 11.87
N ASN A 104 -0.01 12.53 13.03
CA ASN A 104 0.87 13.42 13.79
C ASN A 104 2.15 13.76 13.03
N VAL A 105 2.76 12.79 12.39
CA VAL A 105 4.07 12.96 11.74
C VAL A 105 3.93 13.52 10.33
N TYR A 106 2.97 13.04 9.56
CA TYR A 106 2.88 13.31 8.13
C TYR A 106 1.59 13.99 7.68
N GLY A 107 0.68 14.30 8.58
CA GLY A 107 -0.64 14.82 8.21
C GLY A 107 -0.60 16.06 7.32
N GLN A 108 0.41 16.92 7.51
CA GLN A 108 0.58 18.13 6.72
C GLN A 108 0.96 17.84 5.26
N PHE A 109 1.39 16.63 4.95
CA PHE A 109 1.79 16.22 3.60
C PHE A 109 0.71 15.41 2.89
N GLU A 110 -0.48 15.30 3.48
CA GLU A 110 -1.54 14.49 2.88
C GLU A 110 -1.96 15.04 1.52
N ILE A 111 -2.22 14.12 0.59
CA ILE A 111 -2.71 14.48 -0.74
C ILE A 111 -4.14 15.00 -0.60
N GLU A 112 -4.38 16.24 -1.05
CA GLU A 112 -5.69 16.87 -0.94
C GLU A 112 -6.69 16.31 -1.94
N GLU A 113 -6.20 15.82 -3.06
CA GLU A 113 -7.02 15.34 -4.17
C GLU A 113 -7.48 13.90 -3.98
N LEU A 114 -7.91 13.54 -2.78
CA LEU A 114 -8.44 12.22 -2.51
C LEU A 114 -9.79 12.00 -3.14
N ASN A 115 -10.52 13.09 -3.34
CA ASN A 115 -11.85 13.08 -3.90
C ASN A 115 -11.85 13.86 -5.20
N PRO A 116 -11.67 13.19 -6.31
CA PRO A 116 -11.70 13.87 -7.60
C PRO A 116 -13.09 14.36 -7.98
N ASN A 117 -14.07 14.05 -7.18
CA ASN A 117 -15.46 14.40 -7.48
C ASN A 117 -15.92 13.83 -8.80
#